data_a33475ac898cb449038951f10aa321f2
#
_entry.id   a33475ac898cb449038951f10aa321f2
#
_cell.length_a   1.000
_cell.length_b   1.000
_cell.length_c   1.000
_cell.angle_alpha   90.00
_cell.angle_beta   90.00
_cell.angle_gamma   90.00
#
_symmetry.space_group_name_H-M   'P 1'
#
loop_
_entity.id
_entity.type
_entity.pdbx_description
1 polymer ?
#
loop_
_entity_poly.entity_id
_entity_poly.type
_entity_poly.pdbx_seq_one_letter_code
_entity_poly.pdbx_strand_id
1 'polypeptide(L)'
;KLRIFDREMNTNRESLIPLIIKKQMQSTIFLDQLHCYAYHGVGEQETLVGNEYTISLRMQVDISRAMRTDDVNDTVSYADVYETVKAEMAIPSKLLEHVAGRIAKRLLRNFPAIQQLELKLAKRNPPMGADIRTAGVELCCNRRELSLLG
;
A
#
# COMPACT_ATOMS: atom_id res chain seq x y z
N LYS A 1 -50.72 -3.11 -57.82
CA LYS A 1 -49.74 -2.04 -57.43
C LYS A 1 -49.64 -2.05 -55.92
N LEU A 2 -48.71 -2.86 -55.38
CA LEU A 2 -48.33 -2.84 -53.99
C LEU A 2 -47.02 -2.07 -53.85
N ARG A 3 -47.04 -0.97 -53.10
CA ARG A 3 -45.84 -0.28 -52.66
C ARG A 3 -45.38 -0.95 -51.40
N ILE A 4 -44.22 -1.56 -51.47
CA ILE A 4 -43.49 -2.09 -50.32
C ILE A 4 -42.82 -0.90 -49.64
N PHE A 5 -43.19 -0.64 -48.38
CA PHE A 5 -42.52 0.30 -47.54
C PHE A 5 -41.28 -0.43 -46.95
N ASP A 6 -40.11 -0.11 -47.49
CA ASP A 6 -38.87 -0.43 -46.86
C ASP A 6 -38.75 0.41 -45.57
N ARG A 7 -39.00 -0.23 -44.46
CA ARG A 7 -38.56 0.27 -43.14
C ARG A 7 -37.11 -0.13 -42.96
N GLU A 8 -36.25 0.83 -43.20
CA GLU A 8 -34.89 0.76 -42.72
C GLU A 8 -34.94 0.61 -41.19
N MET A 9 -34.75 -0.62 -40.73
CA MET A 9 -34.43 -0.86 -39.33
C MET A 9 -32.95 -0.53 -39.17
N ASN A 10 -32.69 0.71 -38.79
CA ASN A 10 -31.43 1.15 -38.24
C ASN A 10 -31.17 0.37 -36.95
N THR A 11 -30.67 -0.84 -37.08
CA THR A 11 -30.13 -1.59 -35.96
C THR A 11 -28.79 -0.95 -35.60
N ASN A 12 -28.83 0.02 -34.71
CA ASN A 12 -27.70 0.34 -33.86
C ASN A 12 -27.31 -0.94 -33.11
N ARG A 13 -26.56 -1.79 -33.80
CA ARG A 13 -25.66 -2.73 -33.16
C ARG A 13 -24.52 -1.92 -32.57
N GLU A 14 -24.79 -1.15 -31.52
CA GLU A 14 -23.77 -0.92 -30.53
C GLU A 14 -23.38 -2.30 -30.05
N SER A 15 -22.27 -2.74 -30.60
CA SER A 15 -21.60 -3.94 -30.19
C SER A 15 -21.43 -3.86 -28.67
N LEU A 16 -22.24 -4.62 -27.97
CA LEU A 16 -21.90 -5.11 -26.65
C LEU A 16 -20.64 -5.95 -26.85
N ILE A 17 -19.53 -5.25 -27.03
CA ILE A 17 -18.23 -5.87 -26.78
C ILE A 17 -18.32 -6.24 -25.32
N PRO A 18 -18.40 -7.54 -24.96
CA PRO A 18 -18.28 -7.89 -23.57
C PRO A 18 -16.99 -7.22 -23.12
N LEU A 19 -17.07 -6.41 -22.08
CA LEU A 19 -15.91 -5.99 -21.32
C LEU A 19 -15.26 -7.31 -20.91
N ILE A 20 -14.37 -7.80 -21.77
CA ILE A 20 -13.40 -8.80 -21.39
C ILE A 20 -12.59 -8.02 -20.36
N ILE A 21 -13.01 -8.18 -19.09
CA ILE A 21 -12.18 -7.80 -17.96
C ILE A 21 -10.90 -8.58 -18.22
N LYS A 22 -9.95 -7.91 -18.82
CA LYS A 22 -8.60 -8.44 -19.00
C LYS A 22 -8.18 -8.74 -17.58
N LYS A 23 -8.27 -10.02 -17.18
CA LYS A 23 -7.83 -10.45 -15.86
C LYS A 23 -6.36 -10.11 -15.79
N GLN A 24 -6.08 -8.91 -15.31
CA GLN A 24 -4.73 -8.41 -15.16
C GLN A 24 -4.07 -9.25 -14.08
N MET A 25 -2.88 -9.74 -14.36
CA MET A 25 -2.09 -10.46 -13.37
C MET A 25 -1.91 -9.55 -12.15
N GLN A 26 -2.30 -10.06 -10.98
CA GLN A 26 -2.08 -9.36 -9.72
C GLN A 26 -0.76 -9.83 -9.14
N SER A 27 0.10 -8.89 -8.83
CA SER A 27 1.39 -9.16 -8.21
C SER A 27 1.63 -8.24 -7.03
N THR A 28 2.37 -8.75 -6.05
CA THR A 28 2.65 -8.05 -4.80
C THR A 28 4.13 -8.19 -4.48
N ILE A 29 4.77 -7.07 -4.22
CA ILE A 29 6.09 -7.02 -3.60
C ILE A 29 5.87 -6.81 -2.10
N PHE A 30 6.58 -7.56 -1.26
CA PHE A 30 6.36 -7.47 0.18
C PHE A 30 7.68 -7.46 0.97
N LEU A 31 7.60 -6.86 2.15
CA LEU A 31 8.56 -6.97 3.24
C LEU A 31 7.82 -7.56 4.43
N ASP A 32 8.31 -8.68 4.94
CA ASP A 32 7.67 -9.38 6.04
C ASP A 32 8.50 -9.26 7.31
N GLN A 33 7.86 -8.75 8.39
CA GLN A 33 8.42 -8.63 9.72
C GLN A 33 9.78 -7.91 9.77
N LEU A 34 9.87 -6.74 9.15
CA LEU A 34 11.01 -5.86 9.29
C LEU A 34 11.11 -5.39 10.74
N HIS A 35 12.21 -5.72 11.42
CA HIS A 35 12.48 -5.32 12.79
C HIS A 35 13.22 -3.98 12.84
N CYS A 36 12.79 -3.10 13.72
CA CYS A 36 13.52 -1.88 14.03
C CYS A 36 13.31 -1.45 15.47
N TYR A 37 14.22 -0.63 15.97
CA TYR A 37 14.09 0.06 17.27
C TYR A 37 13.72 1.51 17.01
N ALA A 38 12.71 2.01 17.74
CA ALA A 38 12.23 3.37 17.56
C ALA A 38 11.62 3.93 18.86
N TYR A 39 11.27 5.23 18.85
CA TYR A 39 10.94 6.01 20.03
C TYR A 39 9.54 6.61 19.92
N HIS A 40 8.54 5.78 19.59
CA HIS A 40 7.15 6.20 19.48
C HIS A 40 6.38 5.88 20.76
N GLY A 41 5.55 6.80 21.19
CA GLY A 41 4.65 6.59 22.32
C GLY A 41 4.08 7.89 22.89
N VAL A 42 2.98 7.77 23.61
CA VAL A 42 2.33 8.90 24.30
C VAL A 42 3.06 9.23 25.60
N GLY A 43 3.56 8.21 26.30
CA GLY A 43 4.29 8.36 27.53
C GLY A 43 5.71 8.88 27.34
N GLU A 44 6.16 9.76 28.21
CA GLU A 44 7.52 10.32 28.16
C GLU A 44 8.60 9.22 28.22
N GLN A 45 8.41 8.19 29.03
CA GLN A 45 9.32 7.04 29.13
C GLN A 45 9.45 6.28 27.80
N GLU A 46 8.39 6.18 27.03
CA GLU A 46 8.42 5.49 25.74
C GLU A 46 9.31 6.20 24.71
N THR A 47 9.35 7.53 24.75
CA THR A 47 10.19 8.34 23.85
C THR A 47 11.64 8.40 24.31
N LEU A 48 11.91 8.20 25.62
CA LEU A 48 13.26 8.17 26.19
C LEU A 48 13.91 6.79 26.01
N VAL A 49 13.17 5.73 26.31
CA VAL A 49 13.69 4.35 26.34
C VAL A 49 13.58 3.70 24.95
N GLY A 50 12.51 3.99 24.22
CA GLY A 50 12.19 3.35 22.94
C GLY A 50 11.62 1.94 23.10
N ASN A 51 11.37 1.29 21.99
CA ASN A 51 10.86 -0.08 21.94
C ASN A 51 11.22 -0.75 20.60
N GLU A 52 11.03 -2.06 20.55
CA GLU A 52 11.11 -2.84 19.33
C GLU A 52 9.80 -2.77 18.55
N TYR A 53 9.91 -2.59 17.25
CA TYR A 53 8.79 -2.55 16.30
C TYR A 53 8.98 -3.57 15.20
N THR A 54 7.86 -4.02 14.67
CA THR A 54 7.80 -4.88 13.50
C THR A 54 6.93 -4.20 12.45
N ILE A 55 7.43 -4.10 11.24
CA ILE A 55 6.72 -3.55 10.10
C ILE A 55 6.60 -4.61 9.02
N SER A 56 5.39 -4.86 8.55
CA SER A 56 5.15 -5.67 7.35
C SER A 56 4.43 -4.82 6.30
N LEU A 57 4.86 -4.96 5.06
CA LEU A 57 4.35 -4.22 3.92
C LEU A 57 3.99 -5.18 2.80
N ARG A 58 2.85 -4.93 2.16
CA ARG A 58 2.45 -5.58 0.92
C ARG A 58 2.07 -4.49 -0.08
N MET A 59 2.75 -4.46 -1.21
CA MET A 59 2.61 -3.44 -2.22
C MET A 59 2.12 -4.08 -3.51
N GLN A 60 0.91 -3.74 -3.95
CA GLN A 60 0.41 -4.17 -5.25
C GLN A 60 1.14 -3.39 -6.34
N VAL A 61 1.91 -4.10 -7.14
CA VAL A 61 2.75 -3.57 -8.23
C VAL A 61 2.63 -4.48 -9.44
N ASP A 62 2.49 -3.91 -10.62
CA ASP A 62 2.62 -4.67 -11.86
C ASP A 62 4.10 -4.98 -12.12
N ILE A 63 4.49 -6.23 -11.95
CA ILE A 63 5.87 -6.70 -12.16
C ILE A 63 6.09 -7.33 -13.55
N SER A 64 5.10 -7.28 -14.43
CA SER A 64 5.14 -7.98 -15.73
C SER A 64 6.32 -7.54 -16.61
N ARG A 65 6.72 -6.27 -16.52
CA ARG A 65 7.86 -5.76 -17.25
C ARG A 65 9.19 -6.29 -16.67
N ALA A 66 9.37 -6.21 -15.36
CA ALA A 66 10.57 -6.72 -14.70
C ALA A 66 10.76 -8.23 -14.91
N MET A 67 9.67 -9.00 -14.97
CA MET A 67 9.71 -10.44 -15.30
C MET A 67 10.34 -10.72 -16.67
N ARG A 68 10.28 -9.78 -17.60
CA ARG A 68 10.83 -9.93 -18.95
C ARG A 68 12.22 -9.32 -19.10
N THR A 69 12.48 -8.23 -18.41
CA THR A 69 13.70 -7.42 -18.61
C THR A 69 14.82 -7.74 -17.64
N ASP A 70 14.48 -8.30 -16.48
CA ASP A 70 15.42 -8.50 -15.36
C ASP A 70 16.11 -7.18 -14.94
N ASP A 71 15.37 -6.06 -15.04
CA ASP A 71 15.87 -4.73 -14.72
C ASP A 71 15.11 -4.16 -13.49
N VAL A 72 15.87 -3.76 -12.46
CA VAL A 72 15.32 -3.15 -11.23
C VAL A 72 14.57 -1.84 -11.50
N ASN A 73 14.90 -1.13 -12.57
CA ASN A 73 14.19 0.09 -12.95
C ASN A 73 12.76 -0.17 -13.46
N ASP A 74 12.44 -1.41 -13.76
CA ASP A 74 11.12 -1.82 -14.24
C ASP A 74 10.21 -2.34 -13.10
N THR A 75 10.60 -2.16 -11.86
CA THR A 75 9.86 -2.59 -10.67
C THR A 75 9.99 -1.58 -9.52
N VAL A 76 9.50 -1.97 -8.34
CA VAL A 76 9.74 -1.26 -7.09
C VAL A 76 10.85 -1.96 -6.32
N SER A 77 11.96 -1.27 -6.08
CA SER A 77 13.06 -1.79 -5.27
C SER A 77 12.63 -1.87 -3.79
N TYR A 78 12.53 -3.08 -3.26
CA TYR A 78 12.24 -3.24 -1.83
C TYR A 78 13.37 -2.72 -0.92
N ALA A 79 14.58 -2.60 -1.43
CA ALA A 79 15.68 -1.97 -0.70
C ALA A 79 15.44 -0.46 -0.51
N ASP A 80 14.97 0.24 -1.55
CA ASP A 80 14.62 1.66 -1.46
C ASP A 80 13.37 1.88 -0.60
N VAL A 81 12.42 0.95 -0.65
CA VAL A 81 11.27 0.93 0.27
C VAL A 81 11.74 0.82 1.72
N TYR A 82 12.68 -0.09 1.99
CA TYR A 82 13.27 -0.25 3.33
C TYR A 82 13.89 1.06 3.84
N GLU A 83 14.72 1.73 3.04
CA GLU A 83 15.34 2.99 3.45
C GLU A 83 14.29 4.09 3.71
N THR A 84 13.22 4.12 2.92
CA THR A 84 12.10 5.04 3.14
C THR A 84 11.40 4.77 4.47
N VAL A 85 11.09 3.52 4.78
CA VAL A 85 10.46 3.12 6.05
C VAL A 85 11.37 3.45 7.23
N LYS A 86 12.66 3.12 7.14
CA LYS A 86 13.66 3.40 8.16
C LYS A 86 13.75 4.89 8.49
N ALA A 87 13.74 5.74 7.47
CA ALA A 87 13.76 7.19 7.67
C ALA A 87 12.52 7.70 8.42
N GLU A 88 11.33 7.20 8.08
CA GLU A 88 10.09 7.59 8.76
C GLU A 88 10.00 7.04 10.19
N MET A 89 10.49 5.84 10.42
CA MET A 89 10.55 5.24 11.77
C MET A 89 11.51 5.98 12.70
N ALA A 90 12.52 6.64 12.18
CA ALA A 90 13.49 7.42 12.97
C ALA A 90 12.89 8.72 13.56
N ILE A 91 11.75 9.18 13.06
CA ILE A 91 11.08 10.38 13.55
C ILE A 91 10.08 10.00 14.65
N PRO A 92 10.30 10.37 15.92
CA PRO A 92 9.40 10.04 17.01
C PRO A 92 7.99 10.59 16.78
N SER A 93 6.99 9.83 17.16
CA SER A 93 5.57 10.23 17.16
C SER A 93 4.85 9.63 18.36
N LYS A 94 3.79 10.29 18.79
CA LYS A 94 2.99 9.82 19.93
C LYS A 94 2.16 8.59 19.56
N LEU A 95 1.61 8.55 18.37
CA LEU A 95 0.67 7.53 17.91
C LEU A 95 1.23 6.71 16.74
N LEU A 96 1.04 5.41 16.78
CA LEU A 96 1.42 4.50 15.68
C LEU A 96 0.60 4.79 14.41
N GLU A 97 -0.63 5.24 14.56
CA GLU A 97 -1.49 5.70 13.46
C GLU A 97 -0.83 6.84 12.67
N HIS A 98 -0.21 7.77 13.36
CA HIS A 98 0.51 8.89 12.73
C HIS A 98 1.75 8.41 11.98
N VAL A 99 2.52 7.51 12.57
CA VAL A 99 3.69 6.89 11.93
C VAL A 99 3.28 6.10 10.70
N ALA A 100 2.26 5.27 10.81
CA ALA A 100 1.73 4.47 9.69
C ALA A 100 1.25 5.36 8.54
N GLY A 101 0.56 6.45 8.84
CA GLY A 101 0.12 7.45 7.87
C GLY A 101 1.29 8.12 7.14
N ARG A 102 2.36 8.50 7.85
CA ARG A 102 3.57 9.08 7.25
C ARG A 102 4.27 8.08 6.32
N ILE A 103 4.44 6.85 6.78
CA ILE A 103 5.06 5.78 5.97
C ILE A 103 4.24 5.57 4.69
N ALA A 104 2.93 5.39 4.81
CA ALA A 104 2.05 5.19 3.66
C ALA A 104 2.11 6.36 2.66
N LYS A 105 2.02 7.58 3.16
CA LYS A 105 2.10 8.81 2.33
C LYS A 105 3.43 8.91 1.60
N ARG A 106 4.53 8.63 2.28
CA ARG A 106 5.87 8.68 1.69
C ARG A 106 6.07 7.61 0.63
N LEU A 107 5.68 6.36 0.92
CA LEU A 107 5.80 5.25 -0.01
C LEU A 107 4.98 5.48 -1.28
N LEU A 108 3.71 5.84 -1.15
CA LEU A 108 2.84 6.07 -2.30
C LEU A 108 3.26 7.29 -3.13
N ARG A 109 3.94 8.27 -2.53
CA ARG A 109 4.50 9.42 -3.25
C ARG A 109 5.80 9.08 -3.96
N ASN A 110 6.72 8.37 -3.30
CA ASN A 110 8.04 8.09 -3.85
C ASN A 110 8.02 6.96 -4.88
N PHE A 111 7.04 6.05 -4.79
CA PHE A 111 6.93 4.88 -5.67
C PHE A 111 5.59 4.88 -6.43
N PRO A 112 5.50 5.62 -7.56
CA PRO A 112 4.25 5.73 -8.32
C PRO A 112 3.69 4.41 -8.82
N ALA A 113 4.53 3.39 -9.00
CA ALA A 113 4.11 2.05 -9.44
C ALA A 113 3.29 1.29 -8.38
N ILE A 114 3.34 1.69 -7.11
CA ILE A 114 2.50 1.08 -6.07
C ILE A 114 1.06 1.52 -6.29
N GLN A 115 0.18 0.56 -6.58
CA GLN A 115 -1.25 0.80 -6.79
C GLN A 115 -2.02 0.79 -5.47
N GLN A 116 -1.70 -0.16 -4.59
CA GLN A 116 -2.29 -0.32 -3.27
C GLN A 116 -1.21 -0.74 -2.28
N LEU A 117 -1.33 -0.25 -1.07
CA LEU A 117 -0.41 -0.53 0.04
C LEU A 117 -1.21 -1.13 1.20
N GLU A 118 -0.75 -2.26 1.70
CA GLU A 118 -1.11 -2.79 3.01
C GLU A 118 0.10 -2.64 3.93
N LEU A 119 -0.12 -2.08 5.10
CA LEU A 119 0.91 -1.83 6.11
C LEU A 119 0.43 -2.32 7.46
N LYS A 120 1.29 -3.08 8.14
CA LYS A 120 1.12 -3.47 9.53
C LYS A 120 2.32 -2.93 10.32
N LEU A 121 2.02 -2.14 11.34
CA LEU A 121 3.02 -1.59 12.29
C LEU A 121 2.66 -2.04 13.69
N ALA A 122 3.53 -2.80 14.33
CA ALA A 122 3.32 -3.37 15.65
C ALA A 122 4.46 -3.01 16.60
N LYS A 123 4.09 -2.66 17.82
CA LYS A 123 4.98 -2.47 18.96
C LYS A 123 5.04 -3.75 19.76
N ARG A 124 6.24 -4.22 20.06
CA ARG A 124 6.45 -5.39 20.91
C ARG A 124 6.26 -5.02 22.37
N ASN A 125 5.57 -5.89 23.11
CA ASN A 125 5.37 -5.76 24.54
C ASN A 125 5.08 -4.30 25.00
N PRO A 126 3.95 -3.71 24.57
CA PRO A 126 3.64 -2.33 24.90
C PRO A 126 3.43 -2.17 26.41
N PRO A 127 3.81 -1.00 27.00
CA PRO A 127 3.77 -0.77 28.44
C PRO A 127 2.35 -0.47 28.94
N MET A 128 1.46 -1.44 28.85
CA MET A 128 0.04 -1.31 29.25
C MET A 128 -0.38 -2.28 30.36
N GLY A 129 0.56 -3.03 30.94
CA GLY A 129 0.30 -3.98 32.02
C GLY A 129 -0.42 -5.27 31.55
N ALA A 130 -0.53 -5.52 30.27
CA ALA A 130 -1.12 -6.73 29.71
C ALA A 130 -0.03 -7.74 29.30
N ASP A 131 -0.34 -9.03 29.42
CA ASP A 131 0.45 -10.09 28.83
C ASP A 131 0.06 -10.23 27.34
N ILE A 132 0.81 -9.54 26.47
CA ILE A 132 0.50 -9.40 25.05
C ILE A 132 1.80 -9.40 24.23
N ARG A 133 1.79 -10.11 23.11
CA ARG A 133 2.96 -10.15 22.23
C ARG A 133 3.21 -8.79 21.58
N THR A 134 2.21 -8.26 20.90
CA THR A 134 2.28 -7.01 20.14
C THR A 134 0.95 -6.29 20.14
N ALA A 135 0.99 -4.96 20.07
CA ALA A 135 -0.14 -4.13 19.73
C ALA A 135 0.27 -3.18 18.60
N GLY A 136 -0.66 -2.80 17.74
CA GLY A 136 -0.31 -1.96 16.62
C GLY A 136 -1.49 -1.57 15.77
N VAL A 137 -1.18 -1.12 14.55
CA VAL A 137 -2.16 -0.69 13.56
C VAL A 137 -1.94 -1.41 12.24
N GLU A 138 -3.01 -1.68 11.56
CA GLU A 138 -3.02 -2.16 10.18
C GLU A 138 -3.82 -1.17 9.33
N LEU A 139 -3.31 -0.87 8.14
CA LEU A 139 -4.02 -0.06 7.17
C LEU A 139 -3.87 -0.63 5.76
N CYS A 140 -4.89 -0.42 4.95
CA CYS A 140 -4.88 -0.71 3.54
C CYS A 140 -5.36 0.55 2.81
N CYS A 141 -4.56 1.08 1.89
CA CYS A 141 -4.88 2.33 1.22
C CYS A 141 -4.23 2.48 -0.15
N ASN A 142 -4.78 3.38 -0.93
CA ASN A 142 -4.22 3.88 -2.18
C ASN A 142 -4.03 5.41 -2.13
N ARG A 143 -3.46 6.01 -3.20
CA ARG A 143 -3.22 7.47 -3.25
C ARG A 143 -4.47 8.30 -3.09
N ARG A 144 -5.57 7.87 -3.70
CA ARG A 144 -6.84 8.60 -3.66
C ARG A 144 -7.36 8.70 -2.22
N GLU A 145 -7.33 7.58 -1.51
CA GLU A 145 -7.80 7.53 -0.11
C GLU A 145 -6.95 8.40 0.79
N LEU A 146 -5.62 8.37 0.65
CA LEU A 146 -4.73 9.25 1.44
C LEU A 146 -4.89 10.73 1.11
N SER A 147 -5.21 11.09 -0.13
CA SER A 147 -5.44 12.48 -0.51
C SER A 147 -6.68 13.10 0.15
N LEU A 148 -7.62 12.28 0.61
CA LEU A 148 -8.83 12.73 1.33
C LEU A 148 -8.56 13.07 2.79
N LEU A 149 -7.40 12.70 3.32
CA LEU A 149 -7.02 12.98 4.71
C LEU A 149 -6.30 14.33 4.91
N GLY A 150 -6.08 15.06 3.81
CA GLY A 150 -5.43 16.39 3.83
C GLY A 150 -3.94 16.32 3.52
#